data_6033260a429cdd4cb73c777ecc36fab9
#
_entry.id   6033260a429cdd4cb73c777ecc36fab9
#
_cell.length_a   1.000
_cell.length_b   1.000
_cell.length_c   1.000
_cell.angle_alpha   90.00
_cell.angle_beta   90.00
_cell.angle_gamma   90.00
#
_symmetry.space_group_name_H-M   'P 1'
#
loop_
_entity.id
_entity.type
_entity.pdbx_description
1 polymer ?
#
loop_
_entity_poly.entity_id
_entity_poly.type
_entity_poly.pdbx_seq_one_letter_code
_entity_poly.pdbx_strand_id
1 'polypeptide(L)'
;MIVAIDLGLKRIGVAAAPDDKTPLPCEPILRKNRTQAARELSELLREKGASVLVLGVPRGGASEEEMSRRIRHFASLLDFDGEIKFCEH
;
A
#
# COMPACT_ATOMS: atom_id res chain seq x y z
N MET A 1 14.04 -4.12 0.34
CA MET A 1 13.03 -3.75 -0.67
C MET A 1 11.94 -2.91 -0.03
N ILE A 2 11.69 -1.76 -0.59
CA ILE A 2 10.62 -0.86 -0.14
C ILE A 2 9.51 -0.95 -1.16
N VAL A 3 8.28 -1.16 -0.70
CA VAL A 3 7.10 -1.18 -1.57
C VAL A 3 6.22 0.01 -1.20
N ALA A 4 5.84 0.79 -2.21
CA ALA A 4 4.94 1.92 -2.02
C ALA A 4 3.61 1.61 -2.71
N ILE A 5 2.52 1.91 -2.06
CA ILE A 5 1.20 1.70 -2.64
C ILE A 5 0.34 2.95 -2.55
N ASP A 6 -0.55 3.08 -3.52
CA ASP A 6 -1.54 4.14 -3.58
C ASP A 6 -2.91 3.46 -3.66
N LEU A 7 -3.70 3.61 -2.60
CA LEU A 7 -5.00 2.93 -2.49
C LEU A 7 -6.07 3.65 -3.30
N GLY A 8 -6.46 3.04 -4.41
CA GLY A 8 -7.59 3.53 -5.20
C GLY A 8 -8.86 2.75 -4.89
N LEU A 9 -9.98 3.21 -5.40
CA LEU A 9 -11.27 2.54 -5.21
C LEU A 9 -11.37 1.24 -6.00
N LYS A 10 -10.78 1.21 -7.19
CA LYS A 10 -10.87 0.06 -8.09
C LYS A 10 -9.57 -0.70 -8.23
N ARG A 11 -8.45 -0.04 -7.96
CA ARG A 11 -7.14 -0.67 -8.08
C ARG A 11 -6.18 -0.06 -7.09
N ILE A 12 -5.18 -0.82 -6.73
CA ILE A 12 -4.09 -0.36 -5.88
C ILE A 12 -2.86 -0.20 -6.75
N GLY A 13 -2.35 1.03 -6.84
CA GLY A 13 -1.09 1.28 -7.53
C GLY A 13 0.07 0.78 -6.70
N VAL A 14 1.03 0.13 -7.33
CA VAL A 14 2.16 -0.49 -6.64
C VAL A 14 3.47 -0.06 -7.30
N ALA A 15 4.45 0.31 -6.50
CA ALA A 15 5.81 0.54 -6.95
C ALA A 15 6.77 -0.12 -5.96
N ALA A 16 7.83 -0.70 -6.48
CA ALA A 16 8.81 -1.38 -5.65
C ALA A 16 10.18 -0.76 -5.89
N ALA A 17 10.91 -0.50 -4.81
CA ALA A 17 12.26 0.05 -4.87
C ALA A 17 13.21 -0.90 -4.17
N PRO A 18 14.17 -1.47 -4.91
CA PRO A 18 15.30 -2.12 -4.26
C PRO A 18 16.04 -1.07 -3.43
N ASP A 19 16.74 -1.51 -2.41
CA ASP A 19 17.48 -0.60 -1.54
C ASP A 19 18.37 0.33 -2.36
N ASP A 20 18.27 1.63 -2.10
CA ASP A 20 19.05 2.69 -2.74
C ASP A 20 18.76 2.94 -4.22
N LYS A 21 17.67 2.37 -4.75
CA LYS A 21 17.33 2.55 -6.16
C LYS A 21 15.99 3.23 -6.35
N THR A 22 15.79 3.78 -7.55
CA THR A 22 14.54 4.44 -7.93
C THR A 22 13.39 3.43 -7.96
N PRO A 23 12.22 3.78 -7.41
CA PRO A 23 11.06 2.89 -7.47
C PRO A 23 10.66 2.59 -8.90
N LEU A 24 10.33 1.33 -9.16
CA LEU A 24 9.84 0.87 -10.45
C LEU A 24 8.37 0.52 -10.33
N PRO A 25 7.53 0.93 -11.29
CA PRO A 25 6.13 0.58 -11.24
C PRO A 25 5.92 -0.92 -11.39
N CYS A 26 4.99 -1.45 -10.62
CA CYS A 26 4.58 -2.84 -10.68
C CYS A 26 3.17 -2.92 -11.23
N GLU A 27 2.75 -4.13 -11.55
CA GLU A 27 1.38 -4.35 -11.99
C GLU A 27 0.41 -3.99 -10.85
N PRO A 28 -0.63 -3.19 -11.14
CA PRO A 28 -1.57 -2.82 -10.07
C PRO A 28 -2.42 -4.01 -9.63
N ILE A 29 -2.85 -3.97 -8.38
CA ILE A 29 -3.76 -4.98 -7.84
C ILE A 29 -5.19 -4.52 -8.12
N LEU A 30 -5.95 -5.35 -8.83
CA LEU A 30 -7.36 -5.08 -9.06
C LEU A 30 -8.14 -5.36 -7.78
N ARG A 31 -8.91 -4.38 -7.35
CA ARG A 31 -9.61 -4.46 -6.07
C ARG A 31 -11.06 -4.87 -6.28
N LYS A 32 -11.41 -6.06 -5.81
CA LYS A 32 -12.79 -6.55 -5.82
C LYS A 32 -13.44 -6.29 -4.47
N ASN A 33 -12.69 -6.56 -3.39
CA ASN A 33 -13.10 -6.26 -2.04
C ASN A 33 -11.86 -6.05 -1.18
N ARG A 34 -12.06 -5.55 0.03
CA ARG A 34 -10.96 -5.22 0.92
C ARG A 34 -10.13 -6.44 1.33
N THR A 35 -10.81 -7.53 1.66
CA THR A 35 -10.13 -8.75 2.10
C THR A 35 -9.26 -9.35 0.99
N GLN A 36 -9.81 -9.42 -0.21
CA GLN A 36 -9.07 -9.93 -1.36
C GLN A 36 -7.85 -9.05 -1.66
N ALA A 37 -8.01 -7.73 -1.65
CA ALA A 37 -6.92 -6.81 -1.94
C ALA A 37 -5.82 -6.91 -0.88
N ALA A 38 -6.19 -7.01 0.38
CA ALA A 38 -5.23 -7.15 1.47
C ALA A 38 -4.44 -8.46 1.35
N ARG A 39 -5.11 -9.54 0.98
CA ARG A 39 -4.45 -10.83 0.78
C ARG A 39 -3.45 -10.79 -0.35
N GLU A 40 -3.84 -10.24 -1.50
CA GLU A 40 -2.94 -10.15 -2.66
C GLU A 40 -1.75 -9.25 -2.39
N LEU A 41 -1.97 -8.15 -1.68
CA LEU A 41 -0.87 -7.28 -1.31
C LEU A 41 0.07 -7.96 -0.33
N SER A 42 -0.46 -8.69 0.64
CA SER A 42 0.36 -9.44 1.59
C SER A 42 1.25 -10.46 0.89
N GLU A 43 0.70 -11.17 -0.09
CA GLU A 43 1.46 -12.12 -0.90
C GLU A 43 2.56 -11.43 -1.70
N LEU A 44 2.24 -10.29 -2.29
CA LEU A 44 3.21 -9.51 -3.07
C LEU A 44 4.36 -9.02 -2.19
N LEU A 45 4.06 -8.54 -0.99
CA LEU A 45 5.08 -8.09 -0.06
C LEU A 45 6.02 -9.23 0.33
N ARG A 46 5.46 -10.42 0.52
CA ARG A 46 6.25 -11.61 0.84
C ARG A 46 7.13 -12.03 -0.34
N GLU A 47 6.58 -12.07 -1.53
CA GLU A 47 7.33 -12.42 -2.74
C GLU A 47 8.50 -11.50 -2.99
N LYS A 48 8.30 -10.20 -2.77
CA LYS A 48 9.35 -9.21 -3.01
C LYS A 48 10.32 -9.07 -1.85
N GLY A 49 10.06 -9.74 -0.75
CA GLY A 49 10.90 -9.61 0.44
C GLY A 49 10.91 -8.19 0.98
N ALA A 50 9.74 -7.55 0.98
CA ALA A 50 9.63 -6.17 1.41
C ALA A 50 9.94 -6.02 2.90
N SER A 51 10.74 -5.01 3.23
CA SER A 51 11.04 -4.66 4.62
C SER A 51 10.25 -3.44 5.08
N VAL A 52 9.85 -2.59 4.13
CA VAL A 52 9.08 -1.38 4.41
C VAL A 52 7.94 -1.27 3.41
N LEU A 53 6.76 -0.94 3.92
CA LEU A 53 5.60 -0.63 3.12
C LEU A 53 5.23 0.84 3.33
N VAL A 54 5.17 1.60 2.25
CA VAL A 54 4.76 3.00 2.30
C VAL A 54 3.35 3.13 1.73
N LEU A 55 2.45 3.68 2.53
CA LEU A 55 1.06 3.92 2.14
C LEU A 55 0.85 5.40 1.88
N GLY A 56 0.49 5.74 0.65
CA GLY A 56 0.15 7.10 0.30
C GLY A 56 -1.19 7.49 0.90
N VAL A 57 -1.24 8.64 1.57
CA VAL A 57 -2.45 9.17 2.18
C VAL A 57 -2.78 10.49 1.50
N PRO A 58 -4.00 10.66 0.98
CA PRO A 58 -4.38 11.93 0.36
C PRO A 58 -4.39 13.04 1.39
N ARG A 59 -4.03 14.25 0.94
CA ARG A 59 -3.89 15.41 1.78
C ARG A 59 -4.90 16.47 1.39
N GLY A 60 -5.56 17.05 2.39
CA GLY A 60 -6.54 18.11 2.16
C GLY A 60 -7.90 17.57 1.74
N GLY A 61 -8.89 18.39 1.83
CA GLY A 61 -10.24 18.07 1.46
C GLY A 61 -11.07 17.58 2.65
N ALA A 62 -12.39 17.59 2.46
CA ALA A 62 -13.34 17.28 3.51
C ALA A 62 -13.32 15.82 3.97
N SER A 63 -12.80 14.94 3.15
CA SER A 63 -12.79 13.50 3.43
C SER A 63 -11.43 12.96 3.89
N GLU A 64 -10.50 13.84 4.20
CA GLU A 64 -9.14 13.43 4.59
C GLU A 64 -9.14 12.46 5.79
N GLU A 65 -9.89 12.79 6.84
CA GLU A 65 -9.96 11.91 8.02
C GLU A 65 -10.57 10.56 7.71
N GLU A 66 -11.61 10.53 6.89
CA GLU A 66 -12.25 9.29 6.49
C GLU A 66 -11.30 8.42 5.67
N MET A 67 -10.59 9.03 4.73
CA MET A 67 -9.62 8.30 3.91
C MET A 67 -8.47 7.76 4.75
N SER A 68 -7.96 8.56 5.69
CA SER A 68 -6.91 8.10 6.60
C SER A 68 -7.36 6.90 7.42
N ARG A 69 -8.59 6.92 7.90
CA ARG A 69 -9.16 5.82 8.67
C ARG A 69 -9.25 4.56 7.83
N ARG A 70 -9.70 4.68 6.58
CA ARG A 70 -9.80 3.54 5.66
C ARG A 70 -8.44 2.94 5.36
N ILE A 71 -7.45 3.79 5.15
CA ILE A 71 -6.10 3.34 4.86
C ILE A 71 -5.49 2.62 6.05
N ARG A 72 -5.68 3.16 7.26
CA ARG A 72 -5.20 2.51 8.48
C ARG A 72 -5.89 1.18 8.72
N HIS A 73 -7.19 1.12 8.47
CA HIS A 73 -7.93 -0.13 8.61
C HIS A 73 -7.44 -1.17 7.60
N PHE A 74 -7.23 -0.76 6.35
CA PHE A 74 -6.68 -1.64 5.33
C PHE A 74 -5.31 -2.19 5.75
N ALA A 75 -4.44 -1.31 6.26
CA ALA A 75 -3.12 -1.72 6.73
C ALA A 75 -3.21 -2.77 7.84
N SER A 76 -4.21 -2.66 8.71
CA SER A 76 -4.40 -3.62 9.80
C SER A 76 -4.79 -5.02 9.31
N LEU A 77 -5.28 -5.14 8.08
CA LEU A 77 -5.65 -6.42 7.49
C LEU A 77 -4.47 -7.14 6.84
N LEU A 78 -3.34 -6.47 6.70
CA LEU A 78 -2.18 -7.04 6.04
C LEU A 78 -1.42 -8.00 6.94
N ASP A 79 -0.96 -9.10 6.36
CA ASP A 79 -0.06 -10.04 7.02
C ASP A 79 1.36 -9.63 6.65
N PHE A 80 1.89 -8.65 7.38
CA PHE A 80 3.18 -8.06 7.07
C PHE A 80 3.92 -7.72 8.36
N ASP A 81 5.12 -8.26 8.52
CA ASP A 81 5.94 -8.07 9.72
C ASP A 81 6.88 -6.88 9.65
N GLY A 82 7.00 -6.25 8.48
CA GLY A 82 7.90 -5.13 8.30
C GLY A 82 7.35 -3.81 8.80
N GLU A 83 8.06 -2.74 8.51
CA GLU A 83 7.67 -1.40 8.90
C GLU A 83 6.63 -0.84 7.95
N ILE A 84 5.57 -0.24 8.49
CA ILE A 84 4.54 0.43 7.70
C ILE A 84 4.65 1.93 7.95
N LYS A 85 4.81 2.69 6.88
CA LYS A 85 4.88 4.14 6.93
C LYS A 85 3.74 4.76 6.14
N PHE A 86 3.17 5.83 6.67
CA PHE A 86 2.13 6.59 5.97
C PHE A 86 2.77 7.87 5.43
N CYS A 87 2.57 8.10 4.14
CA CYS A 87 3.14 9.26 3.46
C CYS A 87 2.03 10.14 2.91
N GLU A 88 2.02 11.42 3.25
CA GLU A 88 1.06 12.38 2.73
C GLU A 88 1.52 12.92 1.38
N HIS A 89 0.58 13.09 0.46
CA HIS A 89 0.86 13.74 -0.79
C HIS A 89 0.13 15.06 -0.91
#